data_01e7831b7f3bff02869d7e3137a3a0e5
#
_entry.id   01e7831b7f3bff02869d7e3137a3a0e5
#
_cell.length_a   1.000
_cell.length_b   1.000
_cell.length_c   1.000
_cell.angle_alpha   90.00
_cell.angle_beta   90.00
_cell.angle_gamma   90.00
#
_symmetry.space_group_name_H-M   'P 1'
#
loop_
_entity.id
_entity.type
_entity.pdbx_description
1 polymer ?
#
loop_
_entity_poly.entity_id
_entity_poly.type
_entity_poly.pdbx_seq_one_letter_code
_entity_poly.pdbx_strand_id
1 'polypeptide(L)'
;MSTGKDQGDGRATDTRSLTYLAALRVFRSVSAGMINVAFPFLVLTELHLGAVLLGVMYASATVATALLGLGIGIAADLVGRRVTFVVALALLPLSAFLVVASTSVPSLFIAAVVGGISATGSLSGGGVGGAAQPIQSVLTTELTSRKDRTRYYSLLSFISGVAAAAGAYLGGFGGIQEVFAVAAVLGAASVLITPLVRMEKSARRRFTLKSGAAIGKFSLTGMLNGLSQGLITPFLIPFFILLYSVTRQQMNVYAATSGLIASFALLLAPRIEKKLGFLRGMIATRGFSVALSVIMPLVRLFPVSLFIYFLLPATRVMALPVQQAAMMDMVSERERGTAFGINQTTRLVASSGGTYFSGFEFAAVDADPMAIDYPFALYAIVLGLNLGLYWWFFRRYRPPPGTTAESGK
;
A
#
# COMPACT_ATOMS: atom_id res chain seq x y z
N MET A 1 1.42 -27.66 -40.28
CA MET A 1 1.62 -28.49 -39.06
C MET A 1 2.96 -28.09 -38.46
N SER A 2 2.96 -27.25 -37.46
CA SER A 2 4.13 -26.96 -36.63
C SER A 2 3.64 -26.96 -35.19
N THR A 3 3.93 -28.04 -34.51
CA THR A 3 3.63 -28.28 -33.10
C THR A 3 4.43 -27.30 -32.26
N GLY A 4 3.81 -26.19 -31.83
CA GLY A 4 4.34 -25.33 -30.79
C GLY A 4 4.48 -26.14 -29.51
N LYS A 5 5.70 -26.62 -29.22
CA LYS A 5 6.07 -27.17 -27.93
C LYS A 5 5.76 -26.14 -26.85
N ASP A 6 4.76 -26.44 -26.06
CA ASP A 6 4.47 -25.81 -24.77
C ASP A 6 5.71 -26.03 -23.88
N GLN A 7 6.67 -25.08 -23.94
CA GLN A 7 7.77 -25.04 -23.00
C GLN A 7 7.19 -24.60 -21.67
N GLY A 8 6.61 -25.56 -20.95
CA GLY A 8 6.26 -25.43 -19.56
C GLY A 8 7.48 -24.92 -18.81
N ASP A 9 7.35 -23.73 -18.23
CA ASP A 9 8.39 -23.07 -17.42
C ASP A 9 8.71 -23.98 -16.21
N GLY A 10 9.62 -24.93 -16.42
CA GLY A 10 10.08 -25.93 -15.45
C GLY A 10 10.99 -25.34 -14.38
N ARG A 11 10.91 -24.01 -14.11
CA ARG A 11 11.68 -23.37 -13.05
C ARG A 11 11.23 -23.87 -11.69
N ALA A 12 12.14 -24.52 -10.97
CA ALA A 12 11.94 -24.86 -9.57
C ALA A 12 11.87 -23.57 -8.73
N THR A 13 11.00 -23.58 -7.71
CA THR A 13 10.90 -22.45 -6.75
C THR A 13 12.21 -22.34 -5.96
N ASP A 14 12.86 -21.16 -6.01
CA ASP A 14 14.06 -20.87 -5.22
C ASP A 14 13.69 -20.45 -3.79
N THR A 15 13.47 -21.46 -2.95
CA THR A 15 13.06 -21.27 -1.55
C THR A 15 14.11 -20.49 -0.74
N ARG A 16 15.40 -20.64 -1.03
CA ARG A 16 16.47 -19.93 -0.32
C ARG A 16 16.41 -18.42 -0.56
N SER A 17 16.35 -18.00 -1.82
CA SER A 17 16.20 -16.56 -2.17
C SER A 17 14.88 -15.99 -1.69
N LEU A 18 13.79 -16.78 -1.69
CA LEU A 18 12.50 -16.38 -1.13
C LEU A 18 12.55 -16.17 0.38
N THR A 19 13.31 -16.99 1.11
CA THR A 19 13.51 -16.80 2.57
C THR A 19 14.26 -15.49 2.85
N TYR A 20 15.31 -15.18 2.08
CA TYR A 20 16.02 -13.90 2.21
C TYR A 20 15.12 -12.71 1.83
N LEU A 21 14.29 -12.85 0.79
CA LEU A 21 13.32 -11.83 0.42
C LEU A 21 12.25 -11.63 1.52
N ALA A 22 11.81 -12.70 2.17
CA ALA A 22 10.89 -12.63 3.31
C ALA A 22 11.55 -11.93 4.51
N ALA A 23 12.79 -12.28 4.87
CA ALA A 23 13.53 -11.64 5.94
C ALA A 23 13.73 -10.13 5.69
N LEU A 24 14.16 -9.76 4.48
CA LEU A 24 14.28 -8.37 4.04
C LEU A 24 12.95 -7.62 4.21
N ARG A 25 11.84 -8.24 3.79
CA ARG A 25 10.49 -7.67 3.94
C ARG A 25 10.09 -7.51 5.39
N VAL A 26 10.42 -8.45 6.27
CA VAL A 26 10.15 -8.37 7.71
C VAL A 26 10.83 -7.14 8.31
N PHE A 27 12.15 -7.02 8.17
CA PHE A 27 12.90 -5.89 8.73
C PHE A 27 12.36 -4.54 8.21
N ARG A 28 12.13 -4.45 6.90
CA ARG A 28 11.59 -3.25 6.29
C ARG A 28 10.18 -2.94 6.77
N SER A 29 9.32 -3.94 6.92
CA SER A 29 7.93 -3.74 7.34
C SER A 29 7.83 -3.36 8.82
N VAL A 30 8.69 -3.92 9.68
CA VAL A 30 8.78 -3.49 11.09
C VAL A 30 9.20 -2.02 11.15
N SER A 31 10.27 -1.62 10.46
CA SER A 31 10.71 -0.24 10.36
C SER A 31 9.58 0.69 9.89
N ALA A 32 8.90 0.32 8.80
CA ALA A 32 7.79 1.08 8.25
C ALA A 32 6.60 1.21 9.21
N GLY A 33 6.27 0.14 9.94
CA GLY A 33 5.20 0.14 10.95
C GLY A 33 5.49 1.12 12.09
N MET A 34 6.73 1.15 12.59
CA MET A 34 7.18 2.11 13.60
C MET A 34 7.02 3.56 13.11
N ILE A 35 7.52 3.86 11.92
CA ILE A 35 7.47 5.20 11.33
C ILE A 35 6.03 5.65 11.09
N ASN A 36 5.16 4.75 10.63
CA ASN A 36 3.78 5.09 10.25
C ASN A 36 2.96 5.65 11.41
N VAL A 37 3.20 5.20 12.64
CA VAL A 37 2.54 5.74 13.82
C VAL A 37 3.33 6.89 14.43
N ALA A 38 4.67 6.77 14.52
CA ALA A 38 5.51 7.78 15.16
C ALA A 38 5.49 9.14 14.42
N PHE A 39 5.45 9.14 13.08
CA PHE A 39 5.57 10.36 12.31
C PHE A 39 4.42 11.37 12.53
N PRO A 40 3.13 10.99 12.49
CA PRO A 40 2.06 11.95 12.78
C PRO A 40 2.09 12.43 14.23
N PHE A 41 2.49 11.61 15.20
CA PHE A 41 2.68 12.07 16.58
C PHE A 41 3.82 13.07 16.71
N LEU A 42 4.95 12.84 16.03
CA LEU A 42 6.06 13.79 15.99
C LEU A 42 5.59 15.15 15.45
N VAL A 43 4.87 15.16 14.32
CA VAL A 43 4.46 16.40 13.64
C VAL A 43 3.35 17.13 14.41
N LEU A 44 2.32 16.41 14.87
CA LEU A 44 1.13 17.01 15.48
C LEU A 44 1.28 17.27 16.98
N THR A 45 1.90 16.34 17.71
CA THR A 45 1.89 16.36 19.18
C THR A 45 3.20 16.87 19.77
N GLU A 46 4.36 16.48 19.22
CA GLU A 46 5.65 16.90 19.76
C GLU A 46 6.09 18.27 19.23
N LEU A 47 5.93 18.48 17.92
CA LEU A 47 6.37 19.69 17.25
C LEU A 47 5.26 20.72 17.00
N HIS A 48 4.00 20.33 17.21
CA HIS A 48 2.80 21.20 17.05
C HIS A 48 2.74 21.90 15.69
N LEU A 49 3.18 21.23 14.60
CA LEU A 49 3.28 21.83 13.26
C LEU A 49 1.95 21.85 12.50
N GLY A 50 0.90 21.21 13.04
CA GLY A 50 -0.44 21.24 12.49
C GLY A 50 -0.70 20.25 11.33
N ALA A 51 -2.00 20.03 11.07
CA ALA A 51 -2.46 19.02 10.11
C ALA A 51 -2.23 19.43 8.65
N VAL A 52 -2.21 20.74 8.33
CA VAL A 52 -1.89 21.21 6.96
C VAL A 52 -0.50 20.75 6.55
N LEU A 53 0.50 21.01 7.39
CA LEU A 53 1.87 20.65 7.06
C LEU A 53 2.05 19.15 6.95
N LEU A 54 1.43 18.37 7.85
CA LEU A 54 1.40 16.92 7.76
C LEU A 54 0.77 16.45 6.43
N GLY A 55 -0.34 17.06 6.03
CA GLY A 55 -1.02 16.76 4.77
C GLY A 55 -0.14 17.05 3.55
N VAL A 56 0.56 18.19 3.56
CA VAL A 56 1.51 18.55 2.49
C VAL A 56 2.68 17.57 2.43
N MET A 57 3.25 17.18 3.59
CA MET A 57 4.33 16.18 3.66
C MET A 57 3.86 14.83 3.11
N TYR A 58 2.70 14.35 3.52
CA TYR A 58 2.13 13.09 3.05
C TYR A 58 1.76 13.11 1.56
N ALA A 59 1.18 14.20 1.07
CA ALA A 59 0.85 14.37 -0.35
C ALA A 59 2.11 14.35 -1.20
N SER A 60 3.12 15.13 -0.82
CA SER A 60 4.42 15.18 -1.51
C SER A 60 5.14 13.83 -1.49
N ALA A 61 5.13 13.13 -0.34
CA ALA A 61 5.69 11.78 -0.21
C ALA A 61 4.98 10.78 -1.13
N THR A 62 3.66 10.91 -1.29
CA THR A 62 2.87 10.03 -2.15
C THR A 62 3.19 10.27 -3.64
N VAL A 63 3.31 11.53 -4.08
CA VAL A 63 3.77 11.88 -5.44
C VAL A 63 5.19 11.37 -5.67
N ALA A 64 6.10 11.63 -4.74
CA ALA A 64 7.47 11.16 -4.83
C ALA A 64 7.54 9.64 -4.95
N THR A 65 6.74 8.90 -4.18
CA THR A 65 6.65 7.43 -4.28
C THR A 65 6.18 6.99 -5.68
N ALA A 66 5.22 7.69 -6.28
CA ALA A 66 4.76 7.40 -7.64
C ALA A 66 5.88 7.61 -8.68
N LEU A 67 6.57 8.74 -8.59
CA LEU A 67 7.66 9.10 -9.52
C LEU A 67 8.88 8.19 -9.33
N LEU A 68 9.27 7.94 -8.08
CA LEU A 68 10.36 7.02 -7.75
C LEU A 68 10.05 5.60 -8.21
N GLY A 69 8.80 5.13 -8.04
CA GLY A 69 8.40 3.80 -8.53
C GLY A 69 8.57 3.64 -10.02
N LEU A 70 8.22 4.66 -10.80
CA LEU A 70 8.47 4.69 -12.26
C LEU A 70 9.97 4.77 -12.59
N GLY A 71 10.67 5.70 -11.94
CA GLY A 71 12.11 5.91 -12.16
C GLY A 71 12.94 4.67 -11.79
N ILE A 72 12.62 4.01 -10.69
CA ILE A 72 13.24 2.76 -10.24
C ILE A 72 13.01 1.62 -11.24
N GLY A 73 11.81 1.54 -11.82
CA GLY A 73 11.52 0.57 -12.88
C GLY A 73 12.42 0.77 -14.10
N ILE A 74 12.56 2.01 -14.57
CA ILE A 74 13.42 2.37 -15.71
C ILE A 74 14.90 2.18 -15.36
N ALA A 75 15.33 2.64 -14.18
CA ALA A 75 16.71 2.51 -13.73
C ALA A 75 17.13 1.04 -13.57
N ALA A 76 16.24 0.15 -13.15
CA ALA A 76 16.49 -1.28 -13.05
C ALA A 76 16.83 -1.92 -14.41
N ASP A 77 16.27 -1.38 -15.50
CA ASP A 77 16.56 -1.84 -16.86
C ASP A 77 17.84 -1.24 -17.44
N LEU A 78 18.28 -0.05 -16.98
CA LEU A 78 19.46 0.66 -17.48
C LEU A 78 20.72 0.33 -16.68
N VAL A 79 20.66 0.45 -15.35
CA VAL A 79 21.82 0.33 -14.43
C VAL A 79 21.92 -1.08 -13.86
N GLY A 80 20.80 -1.80 -13.82
CA GLY A 80 20.73 -3.15 -13.28
C GLY A 80 19.90 -3.24 -12.01
N ARG A 81 19.16 -4.34 -11.89
CA ARG A 81 18.16 -4.55 -10.82
C ARG A 81 18.74 -4.53 -9.42
N ARG A 82 19.94 -5.09 -9.22
CA ARG A 82 20.56 -5.19 -7.90
C ARG A 82 20.88 -3.82 -7.31
N VAL A 83 21.56 -2.97 -8.08
CA VAL A 83 21.93 -1.62 -7.65
C VAL A 83 20.67 -0.79 -7.38
N THR A 84 19.73 -0.82 -8.32
CA THR A 84 18.48 -0.07 -8.21
C THR A 84 17.63 -0.52 -7.01
N PHE A 85 17.63 -1.82 -6.71
CA PHE A 85 16.93 -2.37 -5.55
C PHE A 85 17.56 -1.95 -4.22
N VAL A 86 18.88 -1.98 -4.12
CA VAL A 86 19.63 -1.48 -2.95
C VAL A 86 19.31 -0.01 -2.72
N VAL A 87 19.36 0.83 -3.77
CA VAL A 87 19.02 2.25 -3.67
C VAL A 87 17.57 2.44 -3.20
N ALA A 88 16.62 1.72 -3.80
CA ALA A 88 15.20 1.81 -3.42
C ALA A 88 14.93 1.38 -1.97
N LEU A 89 15.68 0.40 -1.46
CA LEU A 89 15.56 -0.03 -0.06
C LEU A 89 16.24 0.94 0.90
N ALA A 90 17.34 1.58 0.49
CA ALA A 90 18.10 2.54 1.31
C ALA A 90 17.33 3.85 1.59
N LEU A 91 16.32 4.18 0.79
CA LEU A 91 15.51 5.39 0.98
C LEU A 91 14.78 5.41 2.32
N LEU A 92 14.29 4.26 2.80
CA LEU A 92 13.56 4.19 4.08
C LEU A 92 14.47 4.43 5.29
N PRO A 93 15.59 3.73 5.50
CA PRO A 93 16.49 4.01 6.60
C PRO A 93 17.11 5.41 6.51
N LEU A 94 17.39 5.92 5.31
CA LEU A 94 17.86 7.29 5.11
C LEU A 94 16.81 8.31 5.62
N SER A 95 15.54 8.10 5.30
CA SER A 95 14.45 8.93 5.79
C SER A 95 14.37 8.94 7.32
N ALA A 96 14.40 7.75 7.95
CA ALA A 96 14.38 7.64 9.40
C ALA A 96 15.62 8.32 10.04
N PHE A 97 16.78 8.15 9.44
CA PHE A 97 18.01 8.81 9.89
C PHE A 97 17.92 10.34 9.80
N LEU A 98 17.33 10.90 8.73
CA LEU A 98 17.12 12.34 8.58
C LEU A 98 16.26 12.91 9.70
N VAL A 99 15.23 12.17 10.17
CA VAL A 99 14.41 12.59 11.31
C VAL A 99 15.20 12.57 12.61
N VAL A 100 16.07 11.57 12.81
CA VAL A 100 16.98 11.51 13.97
C VAL A 100 17.99 12.65 13.96
N ALA A 101 18.53 12.97 12.79
CA ALA A 101 19.54 14.00 12.63
C ALA A 101 18.99 15.43 12.86
N SER A 102 17.74 15.68 12.44
CA SER A 102 17.12 17.01 12.59
C SER A 102 15.59 16.90 12.53
N THR A 103 14.92 17.56 13.46
CA THR A 103 13.46 17.73 13.51
C THR A 103 13.00 19.06 12.88
N SER A 104 13.88 19.78 12.17
CA SER A 104 13.49 20.98 11.44
C SER A 104 12.48 20.66 10.33
N VAL A 105 11.57 21.58 10.03
CA VAL A 105 10.54 21.41 9.00
C VAL A 105 11.12 20.98 7.65
N PRO A 106 12.21 21.57 7.12
CA PRO A 106 12.81 21.13 5.88
C PRO A 106 13.34 19.68 5.95
N SER A 107 13.95 19.29 7.08
CA SER A 107 14.46 17.92 7.25
C SER A 107 13.32 16.91 7.27
N LEU A 108 12.24 17.18 7.99
CA LEU A 108 11.04 16.33 8.04
C LEU A 108 10.38 16.22 6.68
N PHE A 109 10.31 17.32 5.93
CA PHE A 109 9.77 17.32 4.58
C PHE A 109 10.61 16.42 3.64
N ILE A 110 11.93 16.60 3.64
CA ILE A 110 12.84 15.76 2.85
C ILE A 110 12.74 14.29 3.28
N ALA A 111 12.71 14.03 4.59
CA ALA A 111 12.55 12.69 5.13
C ALA A 111 11.25 12.06 4.64
N ALA A 112 10.13 12.78 4.68
CA ALA A 112 8.83 12.28 4.20
C ALA A 112 8.89 11.94 2.71
N VAL A 113 9.45 12.82 1.89
CA VAL A 113 9.57 12.65 0.42
C VAL A 113 10.50 11.48 0.08
N VAL A 114 11.69 11.41 0.68
CA VAL A 114 12.69 10.36 0.43
C VAL A 114 12.18 9.00 0.89
N GLY A 115 11.62 8.93 2.09
CA GLY A 115 11.08 7.69 2.66
C GLY A 115 9.74 7.27 2.07
N GLY A 116 9.06 8.16 1.36
CA GLY A 116 7.68 7.92 0.93
C GLY A 116 6.77 7.72 2.15
N ILE A 117 6.97 8.52 3.21
CA ILE A 117 6.18 8.39 4.45
C ILE A 117 4.75 8.80 4.14
N SER A 118 3.92 7.84 3.80
CA SER A 118 2.49 8.01 3.64
C SER A 118 1.77 6.73 4.01
N ALA A 119 0.66 6.86 4.71
CA ALA A 119 -0.14 5.71 5.14
C ALA A 119 -0.75 4.93 3.95
N THR A 120 -0.85 5.54 2.77
CA THR A 120 -1.42 4.91 1.57
C THR A 120 -0.56 3.76 1.03
N GLY A 121 0.75 3.82 1.24
CA GLY A 121 1.68 2.76 0.83
C GLY A 121 1.68 1.56 1.77
N SER A 122 1.40 1.75 3.07
CA SER A 122 1.45 0.69 4.08
C SER A 122 0.36 -0.37 3.90
N LEU A 123 -0.83 0.03 3.42
CA LEU A 123 -1.98 -0.86 3.23
C LEU A 123 -1.85 -1.81 2.03
N SER A 124 -0.97 -1.52 1.08
CA SER A 124 -0.79 -2.36 -0.12
C SER A 124 0.31 -3.42 0.01
N GLY A 125 0.74 -3.75 1.23
CA GLY A 125 1.74 -4.80 1.49
C GLY A 125 3.18 -4.37 1.21
N GLY A 126 3.42 -3.09 0.90
CA GLY A 126 4.74 -2.52 0.64
C GLY A 126 5.33 -1.71 1.79
N GLY A 127 4.50 -1.33 2.76
CA GLY A 127 4.90 -0.42 3.85
C GLY A 127 5.23 1.00 3.36
N VAL A 128 5.62 1.85 4.28
CA VAL A 128 6.24 3.15 4.01
C VAL A 128 7.42 2.94 3.06
N GLY A 129 7.57 3.79 2.06
CA GLY A 129 8.63 3.65 1.06
C GLY A 129 8.31 2.63 -0.05
N GLY A 130 7.12 2.66 -0.61
CA GLY A 130 6.65 1.78 -1.70
C GLY A 130 7.48 1.78 -3.00
N ALA A 131 8.52 2.62 -3.09
CA ALA A 131 9.41 2.71 -4.24
C ALA A 131 10.10 1.38 -4.60
N ALA A 132 10.37 0.51 -3.64
CA ALA A 132 10.96 -0.82 -3.86
C ALA A 132 9.95 -1.87 -4.34
N GLN A 133 8.66 -1.60 -4.24
CA GLN A 133 7.59 -2.58 -4.54
C GLN A 133 7.63 -3.14 -5.97
N PRO A 134 7.86 -2.34 -7.03
CA PRO A 134 7.94 -2.87 -8.39
C PRO A 134 8.99 -3.99 -8.52
N ILE A 135 10.21 -3.76 -7.99
CA ILE A 135 11.28 -4.76 -8.04
C ILE A 135 10.94 -5.98 -7.19
N GLN A 136 10.39 -5.79 -5.99
CA GLN A 136 9.97 -6.92 -5.14
C GLN A 136 8.92 -7.80 -5.83
N SER A 137 7.99 -7.21 -6.56
CA SER A 137 6.97 -7.94 -7.32
C SER A 137 7.59 -8.76 -8.44
N VAL A 138 8.54 -8.19 -9.18
CA VAL A 138 9.28 -8.90 -10.23
C VAL A 138 10.08 -10.05 -9.63
N LEU A 139 10.83 -9.80 -8.55
CA LEU A 139 11.63 -10.84 -7.88
C LEU A 139 10.75 -11.99 -7.38
N THR A 140 9.62 -11.70 -6.76
CA THR A 140 8.69 -12.74 -6.32
C THR A 140 8.22 -13.60 -7.49
N THR A 141 7.96 -12.98 -8.66
CA THR A 141 7.56 -13.71 -9.88
C THR A 141 8.68 -14.58 -10.44
N GLU A 142 9.94 -14.11 -10.41
CA GLU A 142 11.09 -14.82 -10.94
C GLU A 142 11.56 -15.98 -10.05
N LEU A 143 11.44 -15.81 -8.73
CA LEU A 143 11.85 -16.81 -7.74
C LEU A 143 10.81 -17.90 -7.50
N THR A 144 9.59 -17.76 -8.03
CA THR A 144 8.50 -18.72 -7.80
C THR A 144 8.10 -19.42 -9.09
N SER A 145 7.78 -20.74 -8.98
CA SER A 145 7.12 -21.48 -10.06
C SER A 145 5.75 -20.88 -10.36
N ARG A 146 5.24 -21.08 -11.59
CA ARG A 146 3.91 -20.58 -12.00
C ARG A 146 2.79 -21.08 -11.08
N LYS A 147 2.89 -22.32 -10.58
CA LYS A 147 1.90 -22.96 -9.69
C LYS A 147 1.90 -22.32 -8.29
N ASP A 148 3.07 -21.96 -7.77
CA ASP A 148 3.22 -21.49 -6.38
C ASP A 148 3.14 -19.98 -6.25
N ARG A 149 3.16 -19.25 -7.35
CA ARG A 149 3.27 -17.78 -7.39
C ARG A 149 2.25 -17.08 -6.50
N THR A 150 0.96 -17.42 -6.65
CA THR A 150 -0.11 -16.81 -5.84
C THR A 150 0.07 -17.09 -4.35
N ARG A 151 0.47 -18.32 -4.00
CA ARG A 151 0.73 -18.72 -2.61
C ARG A 151 1.86 -17.87 -2.00
N TYR A 152 2.99 -17.74 -2.70
CA TYR A 152 4.11 -16.94 -2.18
C TYR A 152 3.82 -15.45 -2.13
N TYR A 153 3.09 -14.90 -3.10
CA TYR A 153 2.63 -13.50 -3.02
C TYR A 153 1.77 -13.26 -1.79
N SER A 154 0.80 -14.13 -1.52
CA SER A 154 -0.08 -14.03 -0.36
C SER A 154 0.70 -14.18 0.94
N LEU A 155 1.61 -15.17 1.01
CA LEU A 155 2.43 -15.42 2.18
C LEU A 155 3.36 -14.24 2.49
N LEU A 156 4.07 -13.72 1.50
CA LEU A 156 4.96 -12.57 1.66
C LEU A 156 4.19 -11.30 2.06
N SER A 157 2.97 -11.11 1.53
CA SER A 157 2.12 -9.99 1.91
C SER A 157 1.59 -10.12 3.34
N PHE A 158 1.19 -11.32 3.74
CA PHE A 158 0.77 -11.63 5.10
C PHE A 158 1.91 -11.40 6.10
N ILE A 159 3.10 -11.97 5.84
CA ILE A 159 4.29 -11.78 6.68
C ILE A 159 4.65 -10.29 6.80
N SER A 160 4.62 -9.55 5.68
CA SER A 160 4.88 -8.10 5.70
C SER A 160 3.85 -7.33 6.54
N GLY A 161 2.58 -7.72 6.45
CA GLY A 161 1.51 -7.09 7.22
C GLY A 161 1.64 -7.34 8.72
N VAL A 162 1.90 -8.60 9.12
CA VAL A 162 2.15 -8.96 10.52
C VAL A 162 3.41 -8.25 11.06
N ALA A 163 4.48 -8.20 10.27
CA ALA A 163 5.71 -7.49 10.64
C ALA A 163 5.48 -5.98 10.80
N ALA A 164 4.67 -5.36 9.92
CA ALA A 164 4.30 -3.95 10.06
C ALA A 164 3.45 -3.69 11.32
N ALA A 165 2.55 -4.61 11.66
CA ALA A 165 1.76 -4.53 12.89
C ALA A 165 2.66 -4.65 14.14
N ALA A 166 3.62 -5.58 14.13
CA ALA A 166 4.63 -5.67 15.17
C ALA A 166 5.46 -4.39 15.29
N GLY A 167 5.85 -3.80 14.15
CA GLY A 167 6.54 -2.50 14.12
C GLY A 167 5.69 -1.37 14.70
N ALA A 168 4.41 -1.30 14.35
CA ALA A 168 3.49 -0.32 14.91
C ALA A 168 3.40 -0.46 16.44
N TYR A 169 3.32 -1.69 16.97
CA TYR A 169 3.32 -1.95 18.40
C TYR A 169 4.64 -1.49 19.06
N LEU A 170 5.78 -1.90 18.51
CA LEU A 170 7.11 -1.55 19.03
C LEU A 170 7.37 -0.03 19.03
N GLY A 171 6.79 0.71 18.10
CA GLY A 171 6.86 2.18 18.04
C GLY A 171 6.21 2.90 19.23
N GLY A 172 5.51 2.18 20.12
CA GLY A 172 4.96 2.72 21.38
C GLY A 172 5.98 2.85 22.51
N PHE A 173 7.13 2.18 22.43
CA PHE A 173 8.14 2.15 23.48
C PHE A 173 9.26 3.16 23.22
N GLY A 174 9.79 3.73 24.31
CA GLY A 174 10.89 4.70 24.25
C GLY A 174 10.50 6.09 23.74
N GLY A 175 11.49 6.94 23.57
CA GLY A 175 11.37 8.28 22.98
C GLY A 175 11.09 8.21 21.49
N ILE A 176 10.46 9.27 20.94
CA ILE A 176 10.08 9.25 19.52
C ILE A 176 11.31 9.20 18.59
N GLN A 177 12.41 9.87 18.99
CA GLN A 177 13.67 9.82 18.25
C GLN A 177 14.33 8.44 18.29
N GLU A 178 14.21 7.73 19.44
CA GLU A 178 14.69 6.34 19.59
C GLU A 178 13.94 5.41 18.65
N VAL A 179 12.62 5.62 18.50
CA VAL A 179 11.79 4.87 17.55
C VAL A 179 12.30 5.05 16.13
N PHE A 180 12.63 6.28 15.71
CA PHE A 180 13.19 6.52 14.38
C PHE A 180 14.62 5.95 14.24
N ALA A 181 15.44 6.00 15.27
CA ALA A 181 16.77 5.40 15.26
C ALA A 181 16.69 3.86 15.09
N VAL A 182 15.84 3.20 15.85
CA VAL A 182 15.60 1.74 15.71
C VAL A 182 15.03 1.43 14.32
N ALA A 183 14.10 2.23 13.83
CA ALA A 183 13.54 2.07 12.48
C ALA A 183 14.62 2.24 11.40
N ALA A 184 15.57 3.18 11.56
CA ALA A 184 16.70 3.34 10.64
C ALA A 184 17.60 2.10 10.64
N VAL A 185 17.94 1.55 11.81
CA VAL A 185 18.77 0.34 11.94
C VAL A 185 18.08 -0.87 11.30
N LEU A 186 16.80 -1.10 11.58
CA LEU A 186 16.03 -2.18 10.98
C LEU A 186 15.89 -2.01 9.46
N GLY A 187 15.65 -0.78 9.00
CA GLY A 187 15.63 -0.45 7.58
C GLY A 187 16.98 -0.75 6.91
N ALA A 188 18.09 -0.37 7.54
CA ALA A 188 19.44 -0.67 7.05
C ALA A 188 19.74 -2.18 7.02
N ALA A 189 19.29 -2.94 8.02
CA ALA A 189 19.41 -4.39 8.03
C ALA A 189 18.72 -5.02 6.80
N SER A 190 17.58 -4.47 6.36
CA SER A 190 16.93 -4.92 5.13
C SER A 190 17.79 -4.71 3.88
N VAL A 191 18.58 -3.63 3.84
CA VAL A 191 19.52 -3.35 2.72
C VAL A 191 20.65 -4.36 2.71
N LEU A 192 21.21 -4.70 3.89
CA LEU A 192 22.34 -5.63 4.03
C LEU A 192 21.99 -7.07 3.60
N ILE A 193 20.72 -7.46 3.66
CA ILE A 193 20.25 -8.79 3.20
C ILE A 193 20.19 -8.87 1.66
N THR A 194 20.06 -7.73 0.97
CA THR A 194 19.85 -7.68 -0.50
C THR A 194 20.87 -8.49 -1.32
N PRO A 195 22.19 -8.50 -0.99
CA PRO A 195 23.16 -9.29 -1.74
C PRO A 195 22.90 -10.80 -1.75
N LEU A 196 22.17 -11.31 -0.76
CA LEU A 196 21.86 -12.74 -0.62
C LEU A 196 20.69 -13.18 -1.52
N VAL A 197 19.92 -12.23 -2.03
CA VAL A 197 18.80 -12.51 -2.95
C VAL A 197 19.33 -12.67 -4.37
N ARG A 198 19.01 -13.80 -5.00
CA ARG A 198 19.37 -14.05 -6.41
C ARG A 198 18.53 -13.15 -7.32
N MET A 199 19.19 -12.43 -8.21
CA MET A 199 18.54 -11.54 -9.17
C MET A 199 19.06 -11.83 -10.58
N GLU A 200 18.16 -12.07 -11.51
CA GLU A 200 18.49 -12.24 -12.93
C GLU A 200 18.61 -10.86 -13.61
N LYS A 201 19.46 -10.80 -14.66
CA LYS A 201 19.58 -9.59 -15.48
C LYS A 201 18.24 -9.27 -16.16
N SER A 202 17.85 -7.99 -16.19
CA SER A 202 16.63 -7.53 -16.85
C SER A 202 16.72 -7.78 -18.36
N ALA A 203 15.69 -8.41 -18.93
CA ALA A 203 15.55 -8.46 -20.38
C ALA A 203 14.82 -7.17 -20.81
N ARG A 204 15.44 -6.39 -21.70
CA ARG A 204 14.81 -5.20 -22.30
C ARG A 204 13.49 -5.59 -22.96
N ARG A 205 12.37 -5.07 -22.46
CA ARG A 205 11.05 -5.30 -23.04
C ARG A 205 10.66 -4.11 -23.91
N ARG A 206 10.20 -4.38 -25.14
CA ARG A 206 9.62 -3.35 -26.00
C ARG A 206 8.24 -2.96 -25.46
N PHE A 207 8.00 -1.67 -25.38
CA PHE A 207 6.72 -1.09 -25.01
C PHE A 207 5.69 -1.33 -26.11
N THR A 208 4.55 -1.92 -25.76
CA THR A 208 3.40 -2.12 -26.68
C THR A 208 2.11 -1.76 -25.90
N LEU A 209 1.13 -1.20 -26.58
CA LEU A 209 -0.16 -0.79 -25.99
C LEU A 209 -1.33 -1.34 -26.82
N LYS A 210 -1.47 -2.68 -26.86
CA LYS A 210 -2.61 -3.34 -27.51
C LYS A 210 -3.87 -3.37 -26.63
N SER A 211 -3.72 -3.40 -25.31
CA SER A 211 -4.80 -3.49 -24.32
C SER A 211 -5.22 -2.13 -23.75
N GLY A 212 -5.04 -1.03 -24.51
CA GLY A 212 -5.24 0.34 -24.04
C GLY A 212 -6.60 0.62 -23.40
N ALA A 213 -7.70 0.05 -23.94
CA ALA A 213 -9.04 0.22 -23.38
C ALA A 213 -9.19 -0.42 -21.98
N ALA A 214 -8.62 -1.62 -21.77
CA ALA A 214 -8.63 -2.26 -20.47
C ALA A 214 -7.77 -1.47 -19.48
N ILE A 215 -6.56 -1.07 -19.87
CA ILE A 215 -5.66 -0.24 -19.07
C ILE A 215 -6.35 1.06 -18.67
N GLY A 216 -7.03 1.75 -19.60
CA GLY A 216 -7.76 2.98 -19.30
C GLY A 216 -8.89 2.80 -18.28
N LYS A 217 -9.68 1.73 -18.37
CA LYS A 217 -10.74 1.41 -17.41
C LYS A 217 -10.18 1.18 -16.01
N PHE A 218 -9.11 0.37 -15.89
CA PHE A 218 -8.48 0.11 -14.60
C PHE A 218 -7.75 1.34 -14.04
N SER A 219 -7.17 2.18 -14.91
CA SER A 219 -6.52 3.42 -14.47
C SER A 219 -7.52 4.44 -13.95
N LEU A 220 -8.68 4.60 -14.62
CA LEU A 220 -9.73 5.50 -14.15
C LEU A 220 -10.33 5.04 -12.82
N THR A 221 -10.67 3.75 -12.71
CA THR A 221 -11.16 3.19 -11.43
C THR A 221 -10.07 3.19 -10.36
N GLY A 222 -8.81 3.00 -10.74
CA GLY A 222 -7.63 3.12 -9.88
C GLY A 222 -7.43 4.56 -9.37
N MET A 223 -7.60 5.55 -10.23
CA MET A 223 -7.53 6.98 -9.90
C MET A 223 -8.58 7.37 -8.85
N LEU A 224 -9.85 7.02 -9.05
CA LEU A 224 -10.91 7.30 -8.08
C LEU A 224 -10.70 6.54 -6.76
N ASN A 225 -10.23 5.30 -6.82
CA ASN A 225 -9.85 4.55 -5.63
C ASN A 225 -8.65 5.19 -4.90
N GLY A 226 -7.68 5.73 -5.64
CA GLY A 226 -6.55 6.49 -5.09
C GLY A 226 -7.01 7.76 -4.40
N LEU A 227 -7.81 8.56 -5.08
CA LEU A 227 -8.37 9.79 -4.52
C LEU A 227 -9.13 9.52 -3.22
N SER A 228 -10.04 8.53 -3.22
CA SER A 228 -10.76 8.15 -2.01
C SER A 228 -9.82 7.68 -0.90
N GLN A 229 -8.78 6.89 -1.21
CA GLN A 229 -7.80 6.47 -0.21
C GLN A 229 -7.04 7.65 0.39
N GLY A 230 -6.63 8.62 -0.43
CA GLY A 230 -5.91 9.80 0.02
C GLY A 230 -6.72 10.65 0.99
N LEU A 231 -8.04 10.71 0.83
CA LEU A 231 -8.92 11.51 1.68
C LEU A 231 -8.90 11.07 3.15
N ILE A 232 -8.89 9.79 3.45
CA ILE A 232 -9.03 9.36 4.84
C ILE A 232 -7.88 8.51 5.37
N THR A 233 -7.18 7.72 4.51
CA THR A 233 -6.19 6.77 5.01
C THR A 233 -5.01 7.40 5.75
N PRO A 234 -4.38 8.48 5.25
CA PRO A 234 -3.28 9.16 5.94
C PRO A 234 -3.74 9.82 7.24
N PHE A 235 -5.00 10.16 7.33
CA PHE A 235 -5.58 10.89 8.46
C PHE A 235 -6.33 10.00 9.46
N LEU A 236 -6.32 8.69 9.30
CA LEU A 236 -6.92 7.78 10.28
C LEU A 236 -6.27 7.89 11.66
N ILE A 237 -4.93 7.99 11.74
CA ILE A 237 -4.22 8.19 13.00
C ILE A 237 -4.41 9.64 13.50
N PRO A 238 -4.18 10.69 12.68
CA PRO A 238 -4.51 12.06 13.05
C PRO A 238 -5.95 12.26 13.55
N PHE A 239 -6.93 11.55 13.00
CA PHE A 239 -8.32 11.57 13.48
C PHE A 239 -8.42 11.23 14.97
N PHE A 240 -7.72 10.17 15.41
CA PHE A 240 -7.72 9.78 16.83
C PHE A 240 -6.93 10.75 17.71
N ILE A 241 -5.85 11.33 17.18
CA ILE A 241 -5.04 12.32 17.91
C ILE A 241 -5.88 13.59 18.15
N LEU A 242 -6.46 14.15 17.09
CA LEU A 242 -7.15 15.44 17.13
C LEU A 242 -8.52 15.37 17.81
N LEU A 243 -9.30 14.31 17.55
CA LEU A 243 -10.67 14.23 18.07
C LEU A 243 -10.77 13.60 19.46
N TYR A 244 -9.90 12.64 19.76
CA TYR A 244 -9.98 11.86 21.02
C TYR A 244 -8.75 12.00 21.91
N SER A 245 -7.76 12.80 21.53
CA SER A 245 -6.52 13.02 22.30
C SER A 245 -5.84 11.71 22.68
N VAL A 246 -5.88 10.71 21.79
CA VAL A 246 -5.29 9.38 22.03
C VAL A 246 -3.78 9.49 22.15
N THR A 247 -3.21 8.86 23.15
CA THR A 247 -1.76 8.84 23.36
C THR A 247 -1.06 7.96 22.30
N ARG A 248 0.24 8.19 22.08
CA ARG A 248 1.04 7.38 21.16
C ARG A 248 1.01 5.89 21.54
N GLN A 249 1.15 5.57 22.83
CA GLN A 249 1.13 4.18 23.32
C GLN A 249 -0.20 3.49 22.99
N GLN A 250 -1.33 4.15 23.22
CA GLN A 250 -2.64 3.62 22.87
C GLN A 250 -2.78 3.44 21.37
N MET A 251 -2.40 4.45 20.58
CA MET A 251 -2.52 4.40 19.13
C MET A 251 -1.64 3.31 18.50
N ASN A 252 -0.47 3.04 19.06
CA ASN A 252 0.39 1.93 18.60
C ASN A 252 -0.29 0.57 18.76
N VAL A 253 -0.98 0.34 19.90
CA VAL A 253 -1.77 -0.89 20.11
C VAL A 253 -2.92 -0.98 19.11
N TYR A 254 -3.65 0.14 18.87
CA TYR A 254 -4.76 0.16 17.93
C TYR A 254 -4.29 -0.06 16.50
N ALA A 255 -3.19 0.58 16.09
CA ALA A 255 -2.60 0.41 14.77
C ALA A 255 -2.08 -1.02 14.54
N ALA A 256 -1.45 -1.62 15.55
CA ALA A 256 -1.01 -3.01 15.52
C ALA A 256 -2.20 -3.96 15.33
N THR A 257 -3.26 -3.78 16.13
CA THR A 257 -4.49 -4.59 16.05
C THR A 257 -5.15 -4.46 14.67
N SER A 258 -5.31 -3.22 14.17
CA SER A 258 -5.85 -2.96 12.83
C SER A 258 -5.01 -3.61 11.73
N GLY A 259 -3.67 -3.52 11.83
CA GLY A 259 -2.73 -4.13 10.89
C GLY A 259 -2.80 -5.66 10.90
N LEU A 260 -2.95 -6.29 12.08
CA LEU A 260 -3.16 -7.74 12.19
C LEU A 260 -4.49 -8.15 11.55
N ILE A 261 -5.58 -7.48 11.87
CA ILE A 261 -6.91 -7.76 11.28
C ILE A 261 -6.84 -7.63 9.75
N ALA A 262 -6.21 -6.57 9.24
CA ALA A 262 -6.02 -6.37 7.81
C ALA A 262 -5.18 -7.50 7.17
N SER A 263 -4.14 -7.97 7.85
CA SER A 263 -3.28 -9.05 7.36
C SER A 263 -4.04 -10.37 7.27
N PHE A 264 -4.84 -10.72 8.27
CA PHE A 264 -5.69 -11.91 8.23
C PHE A 264 -6.81 -11.77 7.19
N ALA A 265 -7.36 -10.58 6.99
CA ALA A 265 -8.37 -10.31 5.99
C ALA A 265 -7.88 -10.58 4.55
N LEU A 266 -6.58 -10.38 4.27
CA LEU A 266 -5.97 -10.76 2.99
C LEU A 266 -6.13 -12.25 2.68
N LEU A 267 -6.10 -13.13 3.68
CA LEU A 267 -6.27 -14.58 3.50
C LEU A 267 -7.72 -14.96 3.18
N LEU A 268 -8.66 -14.06 3.44
CA LEU A 268 -10.08 -14.25 3.11
C LEU A 268 -10.41 -13.81 1.66
N ALA A 269 -9.57 -12.96 1.05
CA ALA A 269 -9.81 -12.44 -0.29
C ALA A 269 -10.11 -13.52 -1.35
N PRO A 270 -9.35 -14.64 -1.45
CA PRO A 270 -9.64 -15.70 -2.42
C PRO A 270 -10.98 -16.42 -2.14
N ARG A 271 -11.40 -16.52 -0.85
CA ARG A 271 -12.69 -17.15 -0.50
C ARG A 271 -13.87 -16.27 -0.92
N ILE A 272 -13.73 -14.95 -0.76
CA ILE A 272 -14.74 -13.97 -1.18
C ILE A 272 -14.87 -13.98 -2.70
N GLU A 273 -13.74 -13.96 -3.42
CA GLU A 273 -13.72 -14.06 -4.88
C GLU A 273 -14.37 -15.35 -5.38
N LYS A 274 -14.07 -16.50 -4.76
CA LYS A 274 -14.66 -17.79 -5.12
C LYS A 274 -16.18 -17.82 -4.91
N LYS A 275 -16.69 -17.19 -3.82
CA LYS A 275 -18.13 -17.19 -3.50
C LYS A 275 -18.94 -16.15 -4.26
N LEU A 276 -18.42 -14.94 -4.42
CA LEU A 276 -19.15 -13.79 -4.98
C LEU A 276 -18.73 -13.45 -6.41
N GLY A 277 -17.58 -13.96 -6.86
CA GLY A 277 -16.95 -13.55 -8.11
C GLY A 277 -16.34 -12.15 -8.02
N PHE A 278 -15.64 -11.74 -9.08
CA PHE A 278 -14.90 -10.47 -9.13
C PHE A 278 -15.79 -9.24 -8.83
N LEU A 279 -16.85 -9.05 -9.63
CA LEU A 279 -17.63 -7.81 -9.57
C LEU A 279 -18.41 -7.67 -8.25
N ARG A 280 -19.13 -8.74 -7.85
CA ARG A 280 -19.90 -8.71 -6.59
C ARG A 280 -19.00 -8.64 -5.37
N GLY A 281 -17.84 -9.32 -5.39
CA GLY A 281 -16.83 -9.22 -4.34
C GLY A 281 -16.27 -7.80 -4.18
N MET A 282 -15.97 -7.12 -5.31
CA MET A 282 -15.52 -5.73 -5.30
C MET A 282 -16.59 -4.76 -4.78
N ILE A 283 -17.85 -4.93 -5.23
CA ILE A 283 -18.97 -4.09 -4.77
C ILE A 283 -19.23 -4.30 -3.28
N ALA A 284 -19.24 -5.55 -2.81
CA ALA A 284 -19.50 -5.86 -1.41
C ALA A 284 -18.41 -5.29 -0.48
N THR A 285 -17.12 -5.55 -0.78
CA THR A 285 -16.02 -5.09 0.08
C THR A 285 -15.89 -3.57 0.11
N ARG A 286 -16.01 -2.92 -1.04
CA ARG A 286 -15.92 -1.44 -1.11
C ARG A 286 -17.20 -0.75 -0.64
N GLY A 287 -18.36 -1.32 -0.92
CA GLY A 287 -19.63 -0.83 -0.39
C GLY A 287 -19.66 -0.85 1.13
N PHE A 288 -19.11 -1.93 1.73
CA PHE A 288 -18.93 -2.00 3.18
C PHE A 288 -17.94 -0.92 3.69
N SER A 289 -16.85 -0.65 2.96
CA SER A 289 -15.94 0.46 3.29
C SER A 289 -16.63 1.83 3.23
N VAL A 290 -17.54 2.05 2.25
CA VAL A 290 -18.35 3.27 2.17
C VAL A 290 -19.25 3.41 3.40
N ALA A 291 -19.97 2.35 3.77
CA ALA A 291 -20.84 2.36 4.94
C ALA A 291 -20.06 2.69 6.23
N LEU A 292 -18.92 2.04 6.45
CA LEU A 292 -18.06 2.31 7.61
C LEU A 292 -17.55 3.76 7.62
N SER A 293 -17.18 4.31 6.47
CA SER A 293 -16.68 5.69 6.38
C SER A 293 -17.75 6.74 6.65
N VAL A 294 -19.00 6.45 6.33
CA VAL A 294 -20.14 7.35 6.64
C VAL A 294 -20.47 7.28 8.13
N ILE A 295 -20.46 6.09 8.72
CA ILE A 295 -20.81 5.91 10.15
C ILE A 295 -19.75 6.56 11.06
N MET A 296 -18.47 6.52 10.68
CA MET A 296 -17.37 6.97 11.53
C MET A 296 -17.49 8.43 12.00
N PRO A 297 -17.76 9.44 11.14
CA PRO A 297 -17.95 10.81 11.59
C PRO A 297 -19.34 11.07 12.19
N LEU A 298 -20.39 10.37 11.76
CA LEU A 298 -21.75 10.55 12.26
C LEU A 298 -21.92 10.05 13.70
N VAL A 299 -21.25 8.95 14.04
CA VAL A 299 -21.31 8.34 15.37
C VAL A 299 -19.99 8.65 16.09
N ARG A 300 -19.86 9.87 16.63
CA ARG A 300 -18.64 10.36 17.29
C ARG A 300 -18.42 9.73 18.68
N LEU A 301 -18.62 8.41 18.79
CA LEU A 301 -18.32 7.62 19.98
C LEU A 301 -17.00 6.89 19.80
N PHE A 302 -16.05 7.09 20.70
CA PHE A 302 -14.72 6.49 20.64
C PHE A 302 -14.73 4.96 20.35
N PRO A 303 -15.54 4.12 21.04
CA PRO A 303 -15.56 2.68 20.78
C PRO A 303 -16.01 2.33 19.35
N VAL A 304 -16.96 3.08 18.81
CA VAL A 304 -17.47 2.89 17.44
C VAL A 304 -16.42 3.29 16.41
N SER A 305 -15.80 4.45 16.60
CA SER A 305 -14.71 4.91 15.73
C SER A 305 -13.53 3.95 15.74
N LEU A 306 -13.17 3.41 16.92
CA LEU A 306 -12.11 2.43 17.08
C LEU A 306 -12.45 1.10 16.38
N PHE A 307 -13.68 0.61 16.54
CA PHE A 307 -14.14 -0.59 15.84
C PHE A 307 -14.08 -0.43 14.31
N ILE A 308 -14.53 0.74 13.81
CA ILE A 308 -14.44 1.05 12.37
C ILE A 308 -12.99 1.14 11.93
N TYR A 309 -12.10 1.74 12.72
CA TYR A 309 -10.67 1.81 12.43
C TYR A 309 -10.03 0.42 12.29
N PHE A 310 -10.49 -0.57 13.05
CA PHE A 310 -10.01 -1.95 12.91
C PHE A 310 -10.49 -2.62 11.61
N LEU A 311 -11.68 -2.30 11.15
CA LEU A 311 -12.27 -2.97 9.98
C LEU A 311 -11.96 -2.27 8.65
N LEU A 312 -11.86 -0.95 8.65
CA LEU A 312 -11.76 -0.16 7.41
C LEU A 312 -10.51 -0.50 6.56
N PRO A 313 -9.28 -0.63 7.14
CA PRO A 313 -8.13 -1.09 6.37
C PRO A 313 -8.30 -2.52 5.84
N ALA A 314 -8.90 -3.41 6.62
CA ALA A 314 -9.12 -4.80 6.23
C ALA A 314 -9.99 -4.93 4.96
N THR A 315 -11.11 -4.21 4.93
CA THR A 315 -12.03 -4.22 3.77
C THR A 315 -11.37 -3.69 2.49
N ARG A 316 -10.47 -2.72 2.63
CA ARG A 316 -9.72 -2.13 1.52
C ARG A 316 -8.68 -3.08 0.95
N VAL A 317 -7.91 -3.72 1.83
CA VAL A 317 -6.82 -4.61 1.44
C VAL A 317 -7.34 -5.86 0.76
N MET A 318 -8.49 -6.41 1.18
CA MET A 318 -9.13 -7.56 0.55
C MET A 318 -9.48 -7.35 -0.93
N ALA A 319 -9.82 -6.12 -1.32
CA ALA A 319 -10.21 -5.81 -2.71
C ALA A 319 -9.02 -5.77 -3.68
N LEU A 320 -7.79 -5.57 -3.20
CA LEU A 320 -6.61 -5.34 -4.04
C LEU A 320 -6.17 -6.57 -4.86
N PRO A 321 -6.03 -7.78 -4.27
CA PRO A 321 -5.62 -8.97 -5.03
C PRO A 321 -6.63 -9.32 -6.12
N VAL A 322 -7.92 -9.20 -5.82
CA VAL A 322 -9.02 -9.48 -6.75
C VAL A 322 -9.00 -8.52 -7.93
N GLN A 323 -8.79 -7.23 -7.68
CA GLN A 323 -8.63 -6.22 -8.73
C GLN A 323 -7.40 -6.48 -9.60
N GLN A 324 -6.27 -6.82 -8.98
CA GLN A 324 -5.03 -7.10 -9.70
C GLN A 324 -5.15 -8.34 -10.59
N ALA A 325 -5.76 -9.41 -10.09
CA ALA A 325 -6.01 -10.63 -10.86
C ALA A 325 -6.85 -10.33 -12.11
N ALA A 326 -8.00 -9.65 -11.95
CA ALA A 326 -8.86 -9.28 -13.06
C ALA A 326 -8.14 -8.39 -14.10
N MET A 327 -7.31 -7.44 -13.64
CA MET A 327 -6.51 -6.62 -14.56
C MET A 327 -5.51 -7.47 -15.34
N MET A 328 -4.82 -8.41 -14.70
CA MET A 328 -3.85 -9.30 -15.36
C MET A 328 -4.50 -10.23 -16.38
N ASP A 329 -5.77 -10.63 -16.17
CA ASP A 329 -6.52 -11.46 -17.11
C ASP A 329 -6.99 -10.68 -18.35
N MET A 330 -7.31 -9.39 -18.17
CA MET A 330 -7.83 -8.53 -19.25
C MET A 330 -6.75 -7.84 -20.08
N VAL A 331 -5.50 -7.89 -19.65
CA VAL A 331 -4.34 -7.26 -20.30
C VAL A 331 -3.42 -8.33 -20.87
N SER A 332 -2.90 -8.08 -22.10
CA SER A 332 -1.94 -8.99 -22.73
C SER A 332 -0.71 -9.24 -21.83
N GLU A 333 -0.15 -10.45 -21.87
CA GLU A 333 0.97 -10.83 -20.99
C GLU A 333 2.18 -9.88 -21.10
N ARG A 334 2.42 -9.34 -22.30
CA ARG A 334 3.53 -8.41 -22.56
C ARG A 334 3.32 -7.04 -21.94
N GLU A 335 2.05 -6.66 -21.67
CA GLU A 335 1.66 -5.33 -21.19
C GLU A 335 1.31 -5.30 -19.69
N ARG A 336 1.29 -6.46 -19.02
CA ARG A 336 0.90 -6.56 -17.59
C ARG A 336 1.70 -5.63 -16.68
N GLY A 337 3.02 -5.57 -16.88
CA GLY A 337 3.88 -4.68 -16.09
C GLY A 337 3.57 -3.20 -16.31
N THR A 338 3.36 -2.80 -17.57
CA THR A 338 2.98 -1.44 -17.97
C THR A 338 1.61 -1.06 -17.40
N ALA A 339 0.62 -1.95 -17.53
CA ALA A 339 -0.73 -1.74 -17.00
C ALA A 339 -0.71 -1.56 -15.47
N PHE A 340 0.05 -2.40 -14.76
CA PHE A 340 0.23 -2.26 -13.32
C PHE A 340 0.91 -0.94 -12.95
N GLY A 341 1.98 -0.57 -13.65
CA GLY A 341 2.70 0.68 -13.44
C GLY A 341 1.81 1.91 -13.65
N ILE A 342 1.08 1.98 -14.76
CA ILE A 342 0.16 3.09 -15.07
C ILE A 342 -0.95 3.16 -13.99
N ASN A 343 -1.59 2.04 -13.68
CA ASN A 343 -2.65 2.00 -12.66
C ASN A 343 -2.14 2.44 -11.29
N GLN A 344 -0.95 1.99 -10.89
CA GLN A 344 -0.36 2.34 -9.60
C GLN A 344 0.02 3.82 -9.54
N THR A 345 0.60 4.37 -10.60
CA THR A 345 1.00 5.78 -10.67
C THR A 345 -0.23 6.69 -10.65
N THR A 346 -1.23 6.43 -11.48
CA THR A 346 -2.48 7.23 -11.49
C THR A 346 -3.19 7.16 -10.14
N ARG A 347 -3.20 6.01 -9.49
CA ARG A 347 -3.75 5.82 -8.16
C ARG A 347 -3.02 6.67 -7.10
N LEU A 348 -1.70 6.65 -7.09
CA LEU A 348 -0.91 7.40 -6.11
C LEU A 348 -0.98 8.91 -6.34
N VAL A 349 -0.91 9.37 -7.58
CA VAL A 349 -1.06 10.79 -7.93
C VAL A 349 -2.44 11.31 -7.49
N ALA A 350 -3.51 10.57 -7.78
CA ALA A 350 -4.84 10.96 -7.31
C ALA A 350 -4.97 10.92 -5.78
N SER A 351 -4.31 9.94 -5.13
CA SER A 351 -4.26 9.86 -3.66
C SER A 351 -3.60 11.08 -3.03
N SER A 352 -2.56 11.63 -3.66
CA SER A 352 -1.90 12.83 -3.13
C SER A 352 -2.84 14.03 -3.10
N GLY A 353 -3.68 14.20 -4.12
CA GLY A 353 -4.69 15.26 -4.14
C GLY A 353 -5.70 15.13 -3.00
N GLY A 354 -6.21 13.92 -2.74
CA GLY A 354 -7.08 13.66 -1.60
C GLY A 354 -6.39 13.92 -0.26
N THR A 355 -5.13 13.51 -0.14
CA THR A 355 -4.33 13.73 1.08
C THR A 355 -4.08 15.22 1.34
N TYR A 356 -3.77 15.96 0.30
CA TYR A 356 -3.58 17.42 0.38
C TYR A 356 -4.86 18.10 0.87
N PHE A 357 -6.00 17.82 0.24
CA PHE A 357 -7.31 18.36 0.64
C PHE A 357 -7.61 18.06 2.11
N SER A 358 -7.46 16.81 2.53
CA SER A 358 -7.77 16.41 3.91
C SER A 358 -6.87 17.09 4.94
N GLY A 359 -5.64 17.45 4.57
CA GLY A 359 -4.75 18.23 5.46
C GLY A 359 -5.36 19.55 5.89
N PHE A 360 -6.05 20.25 4.99
CA PHE A 360 -6.76 21.50 5.31
C PHE A 360 -8.01 21.26 6.16
N GLU A 361 -8.81 20.26 5.81
CA GLU A 361 -10.05 19.97 6.56
C GLU A 361 -9.74 19.52 7.99
N PHE A 362 -8.72 18.69 8.18
CA PHE A 362 -8.29 18.28 9.52
C PHE A 362 -7.66 19.42 10.34
N ALA A 363 -7.10 20.44 9.69
CA ALA A 363 -6.61 21.62 10.39
C ALA A 363 -7.72 22.60 10.78
N ALA A 364 -8.86 22.55 10.11
CA ALA A 364 -10.00 23.41 10.41
C ALA A 364 -10.84 22.91 11.61
N VAL A 365 -10.55 21.73 12.15
CA VAL A 365 -11.33 21.07 13.22
C VAL A 365 -11.49 21.92 14.46
N ASP A 366 -10.49 22.71 14.84
CA ASP A 366 -10.53 23.60 16.00
C ASP A 366 -11.53 24.76 15.80
N ALA A 367 -11.69 25.24 14.56
CA ALA A 367 -12.61 26.32 14.21
C ALA A 367 -14.01 25.79 13.83
N ASP A 368 -14.07 24.68 13.14
CA ASP A 368 -15.29 23.97 12.74
C ASP A 368 -15.16 22.48 13.00
N PRO A 369 -15.74 21.95 14.09
CA PRO A 369 -15.71 20.52 14.40
C PRO A 369 -16.34 19.63 13.31
N MET A 370 -17.13 20.19 12.38
CA MET A 370 -17.71 19.45 11.25
C MET A 370 -16.73 19.33 10.06
N ALA A 371 -15.64 20.09 10.06
CA ALA A 371 -14.64 20.03 8.97
C ALA A 371 -14.09 18.62 8.76
N ILE A 372 -13.97 17.83 9.83
CA ILE A 372 -13.50 16.42 9.77
C ILE A 372 -14.47 15.51 9.00
N ASP A 373 -15.74 15.89 8.87
CA ASP A 373 -16.75 15.07 8.19
C ASP A 373 -16.61 15.16 6.66
N TYR A 374 -16.09 16.28 6.13
CA TYR A 374 -15.95 16.50 4.70
C TYR A 374 -15.06 15.48 3.98
N PRO A 375 -13.85 15.13 4.47
CA PRO A 375 -13.04 14.06 3.87
C PRO A 375 -13.78 12.72 3.83
N PHE A 376 -14.52 12.36 4.87
CA PHE A 376 -15.28 11.11 4.93
C PHE A 376 -16.48 11.11 3.98
N ALA A 377 -17.22 12.23 3.90
CA ALA A 377 -18.31 12.38 2.95
C ALA A 377 -17.82 12.32 1.50
N LEU A 378 -16.74 13.05 1.19
CA LEU A 378 -16.14 13.03 -0.14
C LEU A 378 -15.58 11.64 -0.50
N TYR A 379 -14.96 10.95 0.47
CA TYR A 379 -14.57 9.55 0.30
C TYR A 379 -15.76 8.67 -0.09
N ALA A 380 -16.87 8.77 0.62
CA ALA A 380 -18.07 7.97 0.36
C ALA A 380 -18.62 8.25 -1.05
N ILE A 381 -18.67 9.52 -1.46
CA ILE A 381 -19.11 9.93 -2.79
C ILE A 381 -18.17 9.37 -3.87
N VAL A 382 -16.86 9.61 -3.76
CA VAL A 382 -15.88 9.20 -4.77
C VAL A 382 -15.81 7.68 -4.88
N LEU A 383 -15.83 6.96 -3.74
CA LEU A 383 -15.82 5.51 -3.76
C LEU A 383 -17.15 4.93 -4.25
N GLY A 384 -18.29 5.57 -3.93
CA GLY A 384 -19.61 5.23 -4.47
C GLY A 384 -19.67 5.38 -5.99
N LEU A 385 -19.19 6.49 -6.52
CA LEU A 385 -19.04 6.69 -7.98
C LEU A 385 -18.14 5.62 -8.60
N ASN A 386 -17.04 5.28 -7.94
CA ASN A 386 -16.15 4.23 -8.39
C ASN A 386 -16.84 2.86 -8.45
N LEU A 387 -17.71 2.54 -7.50
CA LEU A 387 -18.54 1.31 -7.54
C LEU A 387 -19.47 1.29 -8.75
N GLY A 388 -20.11 2.42 -9.07
CA GLY A 388 -20.91 2.57 -10.28
C GLY A 388 -20.10 2.31 -11.56
N LEU A 389 -18.89 2.86 -11.63
CA LEU A 389 -17.98 2.62 -12.77
C LEU A 389 -17.52 1.16 -12.85
N TYR A 390 -17.22 0.50 -11.71
CA TYR A 390 -16.92 -0.92 -11.70
C TYR A 390 -18.07 -1.75 -12.28
N TRP A 391 -19.29 -1.47 -11.83
CA TRP A 391 -20.46 -2.15 -12.36
C TRP A 391 -20.63 -1.89 -13.87
N TRP A 392 -20.51 -0.64 -14.32
CA TRP A 392 -20.67 -0.28 -15.73
C TRP A 392 -19.61 -0.89 -16.63
N PHE A 393 -18.33 -0.82 -16.25
CA PHE A 393 -17.22 -1.33 -17.06
C PHE A 393 -17.12 -2.84 -17.09
N PHE A 394 -17.41 -3.50 -15.95
CA PHE A 394 -17.09 -4.91 -15.77
C PHE A 394 -18.32 -5.82 -15.62
N ARG A 395 -19.56 -5.34 -15.75
CA ARG A 395 -20.79 -6.16 -15.68
C ARG A 395 -20.84 -7.28 -16.69
N ARG A 396 -20.12 -7.18 -17.80
CA ARG A 396 -20.04 -8.20 -18.85
C ARG A 396 -18.76 -9.05 -18.76
N TYR A 397 -17.89 -8.75 -17.82
CA TYR A 397 -16.66 -9.53 -17.63
C TYR A 397 -16.99 -10.89 -17.05
N ARG A 398 -16.53 -11.95 -17.75
CA ARG A 398 -16.54 -13.33 -17.25
C ARG A 398 -15.09 -13.79 -17.13
N PRO A 399 -14.66 -14.25 -15.94
CA PRO A 399 -13.31 -14.77 -15.80
C PRO A 399 -13.13 -15.99 -16.72
N PRO A 400 -11.91 -16.24 -17.25
CA PRO A 400 -11.61 -17.41 -18.07
C PRO A 400 -11.97 -18.70 -17.33
N PRO A 401 -12.50 -19.72 -18.02
CA PRO A 401 -12.75 -21.03 -17.41
C PRO A 401 -11.42 -21.59 -16.86
N GLY A 402 -11.39 -22.01 -15.59
CA GLY A 402 -10.20 -22.54 -14.89
C GLY A 402 -9.50 -21.58 -13.94
N THR A 403 -9.86 -20.29 -13.87
CA THR A 403 -9.35 -19.34 -12.86
C THR A 403 -10.18 -19.36 -11.57
N THR A 404 -11.43 -19.75 -11.63
CA THR A 404 -12.25 -20.10 -10.46
C THR A 404 -12.10 -21.60 -10.24
N ALA A 405 -11.44 -21.98 -9.14
CA ALA A 405 -11.18 -23.36 -8.76
C ALA A 405 -12.40 -24.30 -8.95
N GLU A 406 -12.51 -24.91 -10.12
CA GLU A 406 -13.20 -26.19 -10.32
C GLU A 406 -12.28 -27.34 -9.85
N SER A 407 -11.80 -27.27 -8.62
CA SER A 407 -11.16 -28.39 -7.94
C SER A 407 -11.84 -28.62 -6.61
N GLY A 408 -13.01 -29.22 -6.69
CA GLY A 408 -13.81 -29.58 -5.53
C GLY A 408 -15.11 -30.27 -5.92
N LYS A 409 -14.99 -31.35 -6.71
CA LYS A 409 -15.89 -32.51 -6.67
C LYS A 409 -15.08 -33.69 -6.22
#